data_ced5fe74059cc718afc6b24312bd6416
#
_entry.id   ced5fe74059cc718afc6b24312bd6416
#
_cell.length_a   1.000
_cell.length_b   1.000
_cell.length_c   1.000
_cell.angle_alpha   90.00
_cell.angle_beta   90.00
_cell.angle_gamma   90.00
#
_symmetry.space_group_name_H-M   'P 1'
#
loop_
_entity.id
_entity.type
_entity.pdbx_description
1 polymer ?
#
loop_
_entity_poly.entity_id
_entity_poly.type
_entity_poly.pdbx_seq_one_letter_code
_entity_poly.pdbx_strand_id
1 'polypeptide(L)'
;MGDLRRLSDDGGMLVDEYAIESSHRGRIRGMGLFPVETEFEEEKVRTQTEGRFGELYGCFRELSGKKLTGYEIHMGRTRSREKEQLLCLLNTGENINGREAKGIPCGWNRKNLYGSYVHGVFDAPGICETIATALAARKRHYSGNGRPDGLQGI
;
A
#
# COMPACT_ATOMS: atom_id res chain seq x y z
N MET A 1 -5.23 3.30 -18.13
CA MET A 1 -4.00 3.77 -17.49
C MET A 1 -4.37 4.03 -16.05
N GLY A 2 -4.15 3.05 -15.18
CA GLY A 2 -4.55 3.16 -13.78
C GLY A 2 -3.60 4.11 -13.07
N ASP A 3 -4.17 5.17 -12.55
CA ASP A 3 -3.49 6.16 -11.75
C ASP A 3 -3.08 5.47 -10.43
N LEU A 4 -1.82 5.14 -10.29
CA LEU A 4 -1.22 4.69 -9.03
C LEU A 4 -1.21 5.90 -8.11
N ARG A 5 -2.29 6.06 -7.36
CA ARG A 5 -2.42 7.14 -6.39
C ARG A 5 -1.35 6.98 -5.32
N ARG A 6 -0.74 8.09 -4.97
CA ARG A 6 0.26 8.12 -3.90
C ARG A 6 -0.42 7.79 -2.58
N LEU A 7 0.22 6.98 -1.74
CA LEU A 7 -0.29 6.66 -0.41
C LEU A 7 -0.62 7.92 0.41
N SER A 8 0.12 9.01 0.17
CA SER A 8 -0.17 10.33 0.76
C SER A 8 -1.59 10.80 0.46
N ASP A 9 -2.04 10.68 -0.78
CA ASP A 9 -3.36 11.18 -1.21
C ASP A 9 -4.50 10.32 -0.65
N ASP A 10 -4.24 9.03 -0.40
CA ASP A 10 -5.18 8.09 0.19
C ASP A 10 -5.35 8.27 1.71
N GLY A 11 -4.47 9.05 2.34
CA GLY A 11 -4.53 9.40 3.76
C GLY A 11 -5.67 10.34 4.14
N GLY A 12 -5.85 10.54 5.43
CA GLY A 12 -6.88 11.44 5.96
C GLY A 12 -6.49 12.91 5.92
N MET A 13 -5.20 13.21 6.00
CA MET A 13 -4.67 14.55 6.06
C MET A 13 -3.28 14.65 5.43
N LEU A 14 -3.07 15.68 4.66
CA LEU A 14 -1.78 16.10 4.12
C LEU A 14 -1.37 17.42 4.79
N VAL A 15 -0.14 17.50 5.23
CA VAL A 15 0.44 18.71 5.84
C VAL A 15 1.56 19.18 4.95
N ASP A 16 1.38 20.34 4.33
CA ASP A 16 2.34 20.97 3.42
C ASP A 16 2.65 22.40 3.88
N GLU A 17 3.42 22.51 4.95
CA GLU A 17 3.74 23.81 5.55
C GLU A 17 4.66 24.67 4.67
N TYR A 18 5.37 24.04 3.74
CA TYR A 18 6.35 24.70 2.90
C TYR A 18 5.91 24.84 1.44
N ALA A 19 4.69 24.40 1.08
CA ALA A 19 4.18 24.39 -0.29
C ALA A 19 5.08 23.59 -1.26
N ILE A 20 5.48 22.40 -0.83
CA ILE A 20 6.40 21.51 -1.55
C ILE A 20 5.70 20.84 -2.74
N GLU A 21 4.51 20.29 -2.50
CA GLU A 21 3.72 19.56 -3.49
C GLU A 21 2.46 20.34 -3.92
N SER A 22 2.00 21.29 -3.10
CA SER A 22 0.82 22.10 -3.38
C SER A 22 1.19 23.57 -3.63
N SER A 23 0.31 24.30 -4.29
CA SER A 23 0.47 25.76 -4.47
C SER A 23 0.19 26.57 -3.19
N HIS A 24 -0.27 25.94 -2.13
CA HIS A 24 -0.69 26.59 -0.90
C HIS A 24 -0.10 25.87 0.32
N ARG A 25 0.36 26.67 1.28
CA ARG A 25 0.80 26.17 2.57
C ARG A 25 -0.39 25.74 3.43
N GLY A 26 -0.21 24.69 4.21
CA GLY A 26 -1.19 24.33 5.22
C GLY A 26 -1.62 22.87 5.17
N ARG A 27 -2.84 22.64 5.64
CA ARG A 27 -3.40 21.29 5.75
C ARG A 27 -4.43 21.05 4.65
N ILE A 28 -4.28 19.95 3.95
CA ILE A 28 -5.16 19.54 2.87
C ILE A 28 -5.79 18.21 3.28
N ARG A 29 -7.10 18.11 3.13
CA ARG A 29 -7.81 16.85 3.39
C ARG A 29 -7.57 15.88 2.25
N GLY A 30 -7.07 14.68 2.57
CA GLY A 30 -6.94 13.58 1.64
C GLY A 30 -8.26 12.79 1.51
N MET A 31 -8.22 11.67 0.80
CA MET A 31 -9.40 10.83 0.57
C MET A 31 -9.89 10.09 1.80
N GLY A 32 -9.07 9.93 2.83
CA GLY A 32 -9.44 9.29 4.10
C GLY A 32 -9.64 7.78 4.01
N LEU A 33 -9.03 7.13 3.02
CA LEU A 33 -9.08 5.66 2.89
C LEU A 33 -8.26 4.99 3.99
N PHE A 34 -7.15 5.62 4.39
CA PHE A 34 -6.33 5.22 5.52
C PHE A 34 -6.34 6.29 6.62
N PRO A 35 -6.32 5.91 7.91
CA PRO A 35 -6.26 6.84 9.03
C PRO A 35 -4.82 7.33 9.25
N VAL A 36 -4.21 7.84 8.20
CA VAL A 36 -2.84 8.33 8.18
C VAL A 36 -2.78 9.82 7.89
N GLU A 37 -1.73 10.44 8.38
CA GLU A 37 -1.38 11.82 8.11
C GLU A 37 0.02 11.85 7.48
N THR A 38 0.17 12.58 6.38
CA THR A 38 1.45 12.75 5.69
C THR A 38 1.90 14.20 5.81
N GLU A 39 3.07 14.40 6.38
CA GLU A 39 3.77 15.66 6.46
C GLU A 39 4.84 15.70 5.37
N PHE A 40 4.74 16.64 4.45
CA PHE A 40 5.71 16.79 3.38
C PHE A 40 7.00 17.43 3.90
N GLU A 41 8.12 16.90 3.44
CA GLU A 41 9.48 17.38 3.74
C GLU A 41 10.19 17.71 2.44
N GLU A 42 11.14 18.65 2.47
CA GLU A 42 11.92 19.05 1.28
C GLU A 42 12.79 17.92 0.74
N GLU A 43 13.19 17.00 1.62
CA GLU A 43 14.06 15.89 1.26
C GLU A 43 13.25 14.79 0.55
N LYS A 44 13.64 14.51 -0.69
CA LYS A 44 13.07 13.42 -1.47
C LYS A 44 13.83 12.13 -1.20
N VAL A 45 13.14 11.15 -0.66
CA VAL A 45 13.67 9.79 -0.56
C VAL A 45 13.51 9.10 -1.91
N ARG A 46 14.62 8.56 -2.44
CA ARG A 46 14.61 7.67 -3.61
C ARG A 46 15.65 6.58 -3.37
N THR A 47 15.20 5.43 -2.95
CA THR A 47 16.07 4.31 -2.58
C THR A 47 15.57 3.04 -3.23
N GLN A 48 16.48 2.29 -3.87
CA GLN A 48 16.20 0.91 -4.24
C GLN A 48 16.05 0.10 -2.97
N THR A 49 14.98 -0.68 -2.89
CA THR A 49 14.65 -1.36 -1.66
C THR A 49 14.24 -2.80 -1.89
N GLU A 50 14.52 -3.62 -0.90
CA GLU A 50 14.08 -5.00 -0.81
C GLU A 50 13.34 -5.18 0.51
N GLY A 51 12.42 -6.14 0.55
CA GLY A 51 11.68 -6.39 1.76
C GLY A 51 10.77 -7.60 1.65
N ARG A 52 9.80 -7.66 2.54
CA ARG A 52 8.76 -8.69 2.57
C ARG A 52 7.41 -8.06 2.86
N PHE A 53 6.38 -8.59 2.25
CA PHE A 53 5.02 -8.30 2.69
C PHE A 53 4.84 -8.72 4.14
N GLY A 54 4.15 -7.90 4.90
CA GLY A 54 3.69 -8.21 6.24
C GLY A 54 2.60 -9.28 6.22
N GLU A 55 1.93 -9.46 7.35
CA GLU A 55 0.73 -10.28 7.42
C GLU A 55 -0.44 -9.51 6.82
N LEU A 56 -0.92 -9.96 5.66
CA LEU A 56 -1.99 -9.30 4.91
C LEU A 56 -3.32 -10.00 5.12
N TYR A 57 -4.39 -9.22 5.06
CA TYR A 57 -5.75 -9.71 5.06
C TYR A 57 -6.45 -9.42 3.74
N GLY A 58 -7.65 -9.94 3.61
CA GLY A 58 -8.47 -9.70 2.43
C GLY A 58 -8.04 -10.50 1.22
N CYS A 59 -8.23 -9.92 0.03
CA CYS A 59 -8.04 -10.65 -1.22
C CYS A 59 -6.57 -10.97 -1.54
N PHE A 60 -5.63 -10.23 -0.97
CA PHE A 60 -4.19 -10.41 -1.24
C PHE A 60 -3.43 -11.07 -0.09
N ARG A 61 -4.12 -11.78 0.81
CA ARG A 61 -3.48 -12.51 1.91
C ARG A 61 -2.36 -13.46 1.47
N GLU A 62 -2.45 -14.01 0.27
CA GLU A 62 -1.45 -14.93 -0.30
C GLU A 62 -0.10 -14.25 -0.64
N LEU A 63 -0.06 -12.93 -0.57
CA LEU A 63 1.20 -12.17 -0.65
C LEU A 63 1.96 -12.15 0.68
N SER A 64 1.32 -12.50 1.80
CA SER A 64 1.94 -12.46 3.13
C SER A 64 3.29 -13.20 3.13
N GLY A 65 4.33 -12.54 3.64
CA GLY A 65 5.70 -13.07 3.74
C GLY A 65 6.46 -13.18 2.41
N LYS A 66 5.83 -12.95 1.25
CA LYS A 66 6.54 -12.96 -0.03
C LYS A 66 7.55 -11.83 -0.09
N LYS A 67 8.67 -12.09 -0.76
CA LYS A 67 9.70 -11.07 -1.03
C LYS A 67 9.15 -10.03 -2.01
N LEU A 68 9.56 -8.80 -1.82
CA LEU A 68 9.33 -7.70 -2.75
C LEU A 68 10.62 -6.95 -3.02
N THR A 69 10.70 -6.36 -4.19
CA THR A 69 11.77 -5.45 -4.60
C THR A 69 11.12 -4.26 -5.29
N GLY A 70 11.77 -3.12 -5.25
CA GLY A 70 11.28 -1.93 -5.92
C GLY A 70 12.07 -0.70 -5.55
N TYR A 71 11.43 0.45 -5.73
CA TYR A 71 12.00 1.75 -5.38
C TYR A 71 11.05 2.44 -4.40
N GLU A 72 11.53 2.78 -3.23
CA GLU A 72 10.82 3.66 -2.32
C GLU A 72 11.01 5.11 -2.79
N ILE A 73 9.90 5.78 -3.11
CA ILE A 73 9.92 7.17 -3.59
C ILE A 73 8.83 7.93 -2.86
N HIS A 74 9.24 8.85 -1.99
CA HIS A 74 8.30 9.75 -1.32
C HIS A 74 8.99 11.06 -0.90
N MET A 75 8.18 12.09 -0.64
CA MET A 75 8.59 13.34 -0.04
C MET A 75 7.76 13.54 1.22
N GLY A 76 8.38 13.30 2.38
CA GLY A 76 7.71 13.45 3.67
C GLY A 76 7.54 12.16 4.46
N ARG A 77 6.91 12.31 5.62
CA ARG A 77 6.69 11.23 6.59
C ARG A 77 5.21 10.98 6.80
N THR A 78 4.82 9.73 6.67
CA THR A 78 3.46 9.30 6.95
C THR A 78 3.38 8.58 8.27
N ARG A 79 2.43 9.00 9.10
CA ARG A 79 2.18 8.42 10.42
C ARG A 79 0.74 7.92 10.49
N SER A 80 0.54 6.75 11.06
CA SER A 80 -0.81 6.27 11.37
C SER A 80 -1.29 6.84 12.71
N ARG A 81 -2.57 7.18 12.78
CA ARG A 81 -3.25 7.58 14.02
C ARG A 81 -3.79 6.37 14.78
N GLU A 82 -3.86 5.23 14.14
CA GLU A 82 -4.36 3.97 14.68
C GLU A 82 -3.30 2.87 14.54
N LYS A 83 -3.50 1.76 15.24
CA LYS A 83 -2.69 0.55 15.02
C LYS A 83 -3.15 -0.09 13.71
N GLU A 84 -2.59 0.39 12.62
CA GLU A 84 -2.81 -0.15 11.29
C GLU A 84 -1.91 -1.33 11.02
N GLN A 85 -2.39 -2.22 10.17
CA GLN A 85 -1.61 -3.34 9.72
C GLN A 85 -0.63 -2.90 8.64
N LEU A 86 0.63 -3.24 8.83
CA LEU A 86 1.68 -2.90 7.88
C LEU A 86 1.54 -3.69 6.59
N LEU A 87 1.74 -3.04 5.46
CA LEU A 87 1.76 -3.70 4.16
C LEU A 87 3.06 -4.48 3.98
N CYS A 88 4.19 -3.87 4.27
CA CYS A 88 5.50 -4.49 4.09
C CYS A 88 6.53 -3.99 5.10
N LEU A 89 7.60 -4.75 5.23
CA LEU A 89 8.81 -4.44 5.98
C LEU A 89 9.97 -4.41 5.01
N LEU A 90 10.63 -3.27 4.92
CA LEU A 90 11.78 -3.05 4.05
C LEU A 90 13.07 -3.35 4.80
N ASN A 91 14.03 -3.94 4.11
CA ASN A 91 15.35 -4.22 4.67
C ASN A 91 16.15 -2.91 4.76
N THR A 92 16.80 -2.67 5.87
CA THR A 92 17.62 -1.47 6.07
C THR A 92 19.03 -1.59 5.49
N GLY A 93 19.38 -2.76 4.99
CA GLY A 93 20.76 -3.03 4.52
C GLY A 93 21.83 -3.13 5.63
N GLU A 94 21.50 -2.81 6.86
CA GLU A 94 22.43 -2.83 7.99
C GLU A 94 22.29 -4.13 8.79
N ASN A 95 23.24 -5.05 8.61
CA ASN A 95 23.48 -6.13 9.57
C ASN A 95 24.28 -5.56 10.75
N ILE A 96 23.58 -5.11 11.78
CA ILE A 96 24.22 -4.70 13.03
C ILE A 96 24.35 -5.94 13.91
N ASN A 97 25.57 -6.42 14.11
CA ASN A 97 25.96 -7.50 15.04
C ASN A 97 25.29 -8.87 14.76
N GLY A 98 25.11 -9.26 13.48
CA GLY A 98 24.58 -10.59 13.15
C GLY A 98 23.08 -10.78 13.47
N ARG A 99 22.38 -9.72 13.82
CA ARG A 99 20.92 -9.70 13.94
C ARG A 99 20.35 -9.04 12.69
N GLU A 100 19.38 -9.70 12.06
CA GLU A 100 18.58 -9.06 11.01
C GLU A 100 18.05 -7.74 11.57
N ALA A 101 18.37 -6.63 10.90
CA ALA A 101 17.81 -5.34 11.27
C ALA A 101 16.29 -5.45 11.20
N LYS A 102 15.59 -4.94 12.21
CA LYS A 102 14.14 -4.83 12.16
C LYS A 102 13.79 -4.03 10.92
N GLY A 103 13.06 -4.65 9.98
CA GLY A 103 12.68 -3.98 8.74
C GLY A 103 11.94 -2.66 9.01
N ILE A 104 12.13 -1.68 8.13
CA ILE A 104 11.38 -0.42 8.18
C ILE A 104 9.96 -0.68 7.69
N PRO A 105 8.94 -0.33 8.48
CA PRO A 105 7.56 -0.42 8.04
C PRO A 105 7.29 0.49 6.83
N CYS A 106 6.68 -0.06 5.78
CA CYS A 106 6.26 0.72 4.63
C CYS A 106 4.87 0.32 4.17
N GLY A 107 3.99 1.30 4.10
CA GLY A 107 2.62 1.12 3.66
C GLY A 107 1.69 0.49 4.69
N TRP A 108 0.42 0.46 4.33
CA TRP A 108 -0.67 -0.03 5.19
C TRP A 108 -1.61 -0.96 4.44
N ASN A 109 -2.20 -1.89 5.20
CA ASN A 109 -3.26 -2.75 4.74
C ASN A 109 -4.50 -2.58 5.64
N ARG A 110 -5.66 -2.34 5.04
CA ARG A 110 -6.94 -2.27 5.74
C ARG A 110 -8.02 -2.96 4.90
N LYS A 111 -8.47 -4.14 5.33
CA LYS A 111 -9.42 -4.96 4.55
C LYS A 111 -8.87 -5.30 3.16
N ASN A 112 -9.47 -4.73 2.10
CA ASN A 112 -9.07 -4.88 0.70
C ASN A 112 -8.40 -3.59 0.14
N LEU A 113 -7.97 -2.69 1.02
CA LEU A 113 -7.18 -1.51 0.68
C LEU A 113 -5.71 -1.79 0.99
N TYR A 114 -4.85 -1.45 0.05
CA TYR A 114 -3.41 -1.66 0.14
C TYR A 114 -2.73 -0.42 -0.40
N GLY A 115 -1.84 0.17 0.37
CA GLY A 115 -1.11 1.38 -0.01
C GLY A 115 0.36 1.29 0.35
N SER A 116 1.26 1.70 -0.55
CA SER A 116 2.70 1.66 -0.36
C SER A 116 3.38 2.82 -1.08
N TYR A 117 4.58 3.16 -0.62
CA TYR A 117 5.52 4.03 -1.32
C TYR A 117 6.51 3.26 -2.21
N VAL A 118 6.43 1.93 -2.22
CA VAL A 118 7.30 1.09 -3.06
C VAL A 118 6.72 1.03 -4.47
N HIS A 119 7.42 1.62 -5.41
CA HIS A 119 7.15 1.53 -6.83
C HIS A 119 7.81 0.27 -7.41
N GLY A 120 7.21 -0.30 -8.45
CA GLY A 120 7.74 -1.51 -9.10
C GLY A 120 7.52 -2.80 -8.30
N VAL A 121 6.69 -2.77 -7.26
CA VAL A 121 6.41 -3.95 -6.42
C VAL A 121 5.83 -5.12 -7.24
N PHE A 122 5.16 -4.84 -8.34
CA PHE A 122 4.57 -5.84 -9.23
C PHE A 122 5.61 -6.53 -10.12
N ASP A 123 6.81 -5.97 -10.25
CA ASP A 123 7.89 -6.53 -11.07
C ASP A 123 8.63 -7.67 -10.33
N ALA A 124 8.40 -7.80 -9.02
CA ALA A 124 8.98 -8.88 -8.25
C ALA A 124 8.37 -10.24 -8.65
N PRO A 125 9.21 -11.30 -8.77
CA PRO A 125 8.77 -12.60 -9.23
C PRO A 125 7.62 -13.18 -8.42
N GLY A 126 6.57 -13.65 -9.09
CA GLY A 126 5.41 -14.31 -8.49
C GLY A 126 4.39 -13.38 -7.84
N ILE A 127 4.62 -12.06 -7.85
CA ILE A 127 3.64 -11.11 -7.26
C ILE A 127 2.45 -10.93 -8.19
N CYS A 128 2.69 -10.65 -9.47
CA CYS A 128 1.61 -10.50 -10.45
C CYS A 128 0.74 -11.74 -10.56
N GLU A 129 1.35 -12.93 -10.62
CA GLU A 129 0.63 -14.21 -10.70
C GLU A 129 -0.23 -14.43 -9.46
N THR A 130 0.29 -14.11 -8.28
CA THR A 130 -0.46 -14.24 -7.01
C THR A 130 -1.67 -13.31 -7.01
N ILE A 131 -1.49 -12.06 -7.42
CA ILE A 131 -2.58 -11.08 -7.51
C ILE A 131 -3.62 -11.50 -8.54
N ALA A 132 -3.19 -11.90 -9.75
CA ALA A 132 -4.08 -12.35 -10.80
C ALA A 132 -4.91 -13.57 -10.36
N THR A 133 -4.28 -14.52 -9.69
CA THR A 133 -4.96 -15.71 -9.15
C THR A 133 -5.99 -15.35 -8.10
N ALA A 134 -5.64 -14.45 -7.16
CA ALA A 134 -6.55 -13.99 -6.12
C ALA A 134 -7.78 -13.25 -6.70
N LEU A 135 -7.57 -12.39 -7.69
CA LEU A 135 -8.64 -11.67 -8.37
C LEU A 135 -9.54 -12.61 -9.19
N ALA A 136 -8.96 -13.59 -9.91
CA ALA A 136 -9.72 -14.58 -10.65
C ALA A 136 -10.57 -15.48 -9.74
N ALA A 137 -10.05 -15.87 -8.58
CA ALA A 137 -10.80 -16.62 -7.59
C ALA A 137 -12.00 -15.81 -7.06
N ARG A 138 -11.79 -14.53 -6.77
CA ARG A 138 -12.88 -13.64 -6.31
C ARG A 138 -13.96 -13.44 -7.36
N LYS A 139 -13.59 -13.31 -8.64
CA LYS A 139 -14.56 -13.18 -9.73
C LYS A 139 -15.46 -14.41 -9.83
N ARG A 140 -14.91 -15.61 -9.66
CA ARG A 140 -15.69 -16.87 -9.69
C ARG A 140 -16.71 -16.93 -8.57
N HIS A 141 -16.37 -16.50 -7.36
CA HIS A 141 -17.31 -16.42 -6.25
C HIS A 141 -18.44 -15.42 -6.49
N TYR A 142 -18.18 -14.32 -7.16
CA TYR A 142 -19.19 -13.31 -7.45
C TYR A 142 -20.16 -13.77 -8.56
N SER A 143 -19.68 -14.53 -9.55
CA SER A 143 -20.51 -15.06 -10.66
C SER A 143 -21.36 -16.26 -10.26
N GLY A 144 -21.00 -16.94 -9.15
CA GLY A 144 -21.74 -18.09 -8.63
C GLY A 144 -22.96 -17.75 -7.74
N ASN A 145 -23.04 -16.51 -7.23
CA ASN A 145 -24.07 -16.11 -6.27
C ASN A 145 -25.10 -15.11 -6.82
N GLY A 146 -25.20 -14.90 -8.12
CA GLY A 146 -26.03 -13.83 -8.68
C GLY A 146 -26.82 -14.20 -9.94
N ARG A 147 -27.76 -15.11 -9.84
CA ARG A 147 -29.02 -15.04 -10.56
C ARG A 147 -30.14 -15.26 -9.56
N PRO A 148 -30.94 -14.28 -9.21
CA PRO A 148 -32.29 -14.55 -8.73
C PRO A 148 -33.08 -15.04 -9.94
N ASP A 149 -33.37 -16.34 -9.98
CA ASP A 149 -34.47 -16.88 -10.75
C ASP A 149 -35.75 -16.18 -10.29
N GLY A 150 -36.43 -15.51 -11.19
CA GLY A 150 -37.75 -14.99 -10.88
C GLY A 150 -38.22 -13.82 -11.72
N LEU A 151 -38.36 -13.99 -13.01
CA LEU A 151 -39.44 -13.34 -13.77
C LEU A 151 -39.99 -14.36 -14.74
N GLN A 152 -40.83 -15.26 -14.19
CA GLN A 152 -41.87 -15.95 -14.96
C GLN A 152 -43.09 -15.05 -14.91
N GLY A 153 -43.54 -14.66 -16.10
CA GLY A 153 -44.93 -14.55 -16.48
C GLY A 153 -45.74 -13.40 -15.91
N ILE A 154 -46.06 -12.40 -16.70
CA ILE A 154 -47.45 -12.15 -17.19
C ILE A 154 -47.33 -11.45 -18.53
#